data_1b9beb743607c613fadc9071396f3c6b
#
_entry.id   1b9beb743607c613fadc9071396f3c6b
#
_cell.length_a   1.000
_cell.length_b   1.000
_cell.length_c   1.000
_cell.angle_alpha   90.00
_cell.angle_beta   90.00
_cell.angle_gamma   90.00
#
_symmetry.space_group_name_H-M   'P 1'
#
loop_
_entity.id
_entity.type
_entity.pdbx_description
1 polymer ?
#
loop_
_entity_poly.entity_id
_entity_poly.type
_entity_poly.pdbx_seq_one_letter_code
_entity_poly.pdbx_strand_id
1 'polypeptide(L)' 'MSIAGQNLKYLRKLRGWTQEEFAIKLGIKRSLIGAYEEERADPRLDVLEVLADICKRSLDELLLKDLS' A
#
# COMPACT_ATOMS: atom_id res chain seq x y z
N MET A 1 10.27 -8.31 -6.42
CA MET A 1 10.08 -6.89 -6.08
C MET A 1 8.87 -6.33 -6.76
N SER A 2 7.99 -5.76 -6.01
CA SER A 2 6.72 -5.25 -6.53
C SER A 2 6.69 -3.74 -6.42
N ILE A 3 6.45 -3.05 -7.54
CA ILE A 3 6.27 -1.61 -7.52
C ILE A 3 5.04 -1.23 -6.66
N ALA A 4 4.05 -2.11 -6.60
CA ALA A 4 2.87 -1.89 -5.77
C ALA A 4 3.22 -1.80 -4.28
N GLY A 5 4.13 -2.64 -3.79
CA GLY A 5 4.59 -2.59 -2.41
C GLY A 5 5.34 -1.30 -2.11
N GLN A 6 6.17 -0.84 -3.05
CA GLN A 6 6.88 0.42 -2.92
C GLN A 6 5.92 1.59 -2.91
N ASN A 7 4.92 1.57 -3.77
CA ASN A 7 3.91 2.63 -3.84
C ASN A 7 3.06 2.67 -2.57
N LEU A 8 2.71 1.51 -2.03
CA LEU A 8 1.97 1.40 -0.79
C LEU A 8 2.73 2.10 0.34
N LYS A 9 4.01 1.81 0.47
CA LYS A 9 4.87 2.44 1.48
C LYS A 9 4.99 3.94 1.27
N TYR A 10 5.19 4.37 0.03
CA TYR A 10 5.31 5.78 -0.32
C TYR A 10 4.05 6.54 0.07
N LEU A 11 2.88 6.03 -0.29
CA LEU A 11 1.61 6.68 0.00
C LEU A 11 1.32 6.75 1.50
N ARG A 12 1.70 5.70 2.24
CA ARG A 12 1.58 5.72 3.70
C ARG A 12 2.40 6.85 4.31
N LYS A 13 3.66 6.94 3.90
CA LYS A 13 4.56 7.98 4.44
C LYS A 13 4.13 9.37 4.02
N LEU A 14 3.66 9.51 2.79
CA LEU A 14 3.16 10.78 2.29
C LEU A 14 1.99 11.30 3.12
N ARG A 15 1.13 10.40 3.61
CA ARG A 15 -0.02 10.75 4.45
C ARG A 15 0.34 10.87 5.92
N GLY A 16 1.57 10.52 6.31
CA GLY A 16 2.02 10.60 7.70
C GLY A 16 1.43 9.51 8.59
N TRP A 17 0.98 8.41 8.02
CA TRP A 17 0.39 7.32 8.80
C TRP A 17 1.45 6.35 9.31
N THR A 18 1.26 5.84 10.54
CA THR A 18 2.05 4.71 11.03
C THR A 18 1.58 3.44 10.31
N GLN A 19 2.40 2.39 10.39
CA GLN A 19 2.00 1.08 9.83
C GLN A 19 0.71 0.58 10.47
N GLU A 20 0.55 0.80 11.78
CA GLU A 20 -0.65 0.37 12.49
C GLU A 20 -1.89 1.13 12.02
N GLU A 21 -1.79 2.45 11.92
CA GLU A 21 -2.88 3.27 11.41
C GLU A 21 -3.28 2.86 10.00
N PHE A 22 -2.29 2.60 9.18
CA PHE A 22 -2.50 2.19 7.79
C PHE A 22 -3.19 0.83 7.71
N ALA A 23 -2.76 -0.12 8.54
CA ALA A 23 -3.38 -1.44 8.61
C ALA A 23 -4.87 -1.34 8.96
N ILE A 24 -5.21 -0.48 9.92
CA ILE A 24 -6.59 -0.24 10.30
C ILE A 24 -7.39 0.31 9.11
N LYS A 25 -6.83 1.30 8.41
CA LYS A 25 -7.48 1.91 7.26
C LYS A 25 -7.71 0.92 6.12
N LEU A 26 -6.77 0.01 5.91
CA LEU A 26 -6.88 -1.01 4.86
C LEU A 26 -7.65 -2.25 5.31
N GLY A 27 -7.95 -2.37 6.61
CA GLY A 27 -8.67 -3.52 7.14
C GLY A 27 -7.86 -4.80 7.15
N ILE A 28 -6.54 -4.70 7.33
CA ILE A 28 -5.65 -5.87 7.33
C ILE A 28 -4.75 -5.82 8.57
N LYS A 29 -4.02 -6.91 8.81
CA LYS A 29 -3.08 -6.98 9.93
C LYS A 29 -1.84 -6.13 9.67
N ARG A 30 -1.31 -5.51 10.72
CA ARG A 30 -0.09 -4.71 10.61
C ARG A 30 1.08 -5.53 10.04
N SER A 31 1.16 -6.82 10.39
CA SER A 31 2.22 -7.69 9.88
C SER A 31 2.21 -7.79 8.35
N LEU A 32 1.03 -7.68 7.73
CA LEU A 32 0.93 -7.66 6.27
C LEU A 32 1.47 -6.36 5.69
N ILE A 33 1.22 -5.24 6.34
CA ILE A 33 1.81 -3.96 5.91
C ILE A 33 3.33 -4.10 5.88
N GLY A 34 3.93 -4.61 6.96
CA GLY A 34 5.37 -4.83 7.01
C GLY A 34 5.87 -5.73 5.90
N ALA A 35 5.16 -6.83 5.64
CA ALA A 35 5.54 -7.76 4.57
C ALA A 35 5.51 -7.09 3.20
N TYR A 36 4.50 -6.30 2.93
CA TYR A 36 4.37 -5.58 1.66
C TYR A 36 5.46 -4.52 1.51
N GLU A 37 5.73 -3.75 2.55
CA GLU A 37 6.73 -2.68 2.50
C GLU A 37 8.16 -3.21 2.42
N GLU A 38 8.41 -4.38 3.02
CA GLU A 38 9.71 -5.05 2.97
C GLU A 38 9.85 -5.99 1.79
N GLU A 39 8.84 -6.03 0.95
CA GLU A 39 8.81 -6.83 -0.28
C GLU A 39 8.96 -8.33 -0.03
N ARG A 40 8.48 -8.80 1.13
CA ARG A 40 8.40 -10.24 1.43
C ARG A 40 7.14 -10.87 0.84
N ALA A 41 6.16 -10.05 0.49
CA ALA A 41 4.91 -10.47 -0.15
C ALA A 41 4.42 -9.34 -1.04
N ASP A 42 3.70 -9.68 -2.10
CA ASP A 42 3.07 -8.67 -2.97
C ASP A 42 1.70 -8.30 -2.41
N PRO A 43 1.32 -7.00 -2.45
CA PRO A 43 0.00 -6.60 -2.01
C PRO A 43 -1.10 -7.30 -2.81
N ARG A 44 -2.14 -7.75 -2.12
CA ARG A 44 -3.29 -8.38 -2.76
C ARG A 44 -4.11 -7.34 -3.48
N LEU A 45 -4.81 -7.76 -4.53
CA LEU A 45 -5.60 -6.86 -5.34
C LEU A 45 -6.69 -6.15 -4.53
N ASP A 46 -7.37 -6.86 -3.64
CA ASP A 46 -8.40 -6.26 -2.80
C ASP A 46 -7.83 -5.16 -1.88
N VAL A 47 -6.63 -5.35 -1.36
CA VAL A 47 -5.94 -4.34 -0.56
C VAL A 47 -5.64 -3.10 -1.41
N LEU A 48 -5.14 -3.32 -2.63
CA LEU A 48 -4.82 -2.22 -3.55
C LEU A 48 -6.06 -1.46 -3.98
N GLU A 49 -7.20 -2.12 -4.11
CA GLU A 49 -8.46 -1.45 -4.43
C GLU A 49 -8.89 -0.49 -3.33
N VAL A 50 -8.75 -0.90 -2.07
CA VAL A 50 -9.04 -0.03 -0.92
C VAL A 50 -8.06 1.15 -0.89
N LEU A 51 -6.78 0.86 -1.11
CA LEU A 51 -5.74 1.90 -1.12
C LEU A 51 -6.01 2.92 -2.22
N ALA A 52 -6.37 2.47 -3.41
CA ALA A 52 -6.69 3.34 -4.53
C ALA A 52 -7.82 4.29 -4.17
N ASP A 53 -8.85 3.78 -3.51
CA ASP A 53 -9.99 4.57 -3.09
C ASP A 53 -9.60 5.62 -2.03
N ILE A 54 -8.87 5.20 -1.01
CA ILE A 54 -8.44 6.08 0.09
C ILE A 54 -7.52 7.19 -0.42
N CYS A 55 -6.58 6.85 -1.29
CA CYS A 55 -5.56 7.79 -1.76
C CYS A 55 -5.93 8.50 -3.05
N LYS A 56 -7.11 8.24 -3.60
CA LYS A 56 -7.58 8.86 -4.85
C LYS A 56 -6.61 8.62 -6.00
N ARG A 57 -6.09 7.40 -6.07
CA ARG A 57 -5.22 6.94 -7.16
C ARG A 57 -5.91 5.83 -7.93
N SER A 58 -5.60 5.70 -9.22
CA SER A 58 -6.12 4.58 -9.99
C SER A 58 -5.36 3.30 -9.65
N LEU A 59 -6.00 2.16 -9.83
CA LEU A 59 -5.35 0.87 -9.62
C LEU A 59 -4.15 0.71 -10.56
N ASP A 60 -4.27 1.18 -11.81
CA ASP A 60 -3.17 1.15 -12.76
C ASP A 60 -1.95 1.92 -12.26
N GLU A 61 -2.16 3.09 -11.65
CA GLU A 61 -1.06 3.86 -11.08
C GLU A 61 -0.33 3.07 -9.99
N LEU A 62 -1.09 2.38 -9.13
CA LEU A 62 -0.49 1.62 -8.03
C LEU A 62 0.30 0.42 -8.53
N LEU A 63 -0.14 -0.18 -9.63
CA LEU A 63 0.47 -1.40 -10.16
C LEU A 63 1.61 -1.14 -11.14
N LEU A 64 1.55 -0.04 -11.88
CA LEU A 64 2.42 0.17 -13.04
C LEU A 64 3.35 1.37 -12.93
N LYS A 65 3.02 2.36 -12.13
CA LYS A 65 3.80 3.59 -12.03
C LYS A 65 4.62 3.64 -10.74
N ASP A 66 5.84 4.14 -10.84
CA ASP A 66 6.63 4.48 -9.66
C ASP A 66 6.17 5.86 -9.19
N LEU A 67 5.46 5.90 -8.06
CA LEU A 67 4.89 7.13 -7.52
C LEU A 67 5.87 7.94 -6.68
N SER A 68 6.95 7.32 -6.25
CA SER A 68 7.94 7.99 -5.40
C SER A 68 8.88 8.90 -6.19
#